data_9a970dc59192ea8642e2293cfd4a4f9f
#
_entry.id   9a970dc59192ea8642e2293cfd4a4f9f
#
_cell.length_a   1.000
_cell.length_b   1.000
_cell.length_c   1.000
_cell.angle_alpha   90.00
_cell.angle_beta   90.00
_cell.angle_gamma   90.00
#
_symmetry.space_group_name_H-M   'P 1'
#
loop_
_entity.id
_entity.type
_entity.pdbx_description
1 polymer ?
#
loop_
_entity_poly.entity_id
_entity_poly.type
_entity_poly.pdbx_seq_one_letter_code
_entity_poly.pdbx_strand_id
1 'polypeptide(L)'
;MNEVKTHPLISIIFPAKNEGENVKNTLDSLFSVETHYSFEVIIINDGSSDNCCDFLKTFNHANQVKLFETDGIGAANARNLGAKKASGEFLIFCDAHLQFKDLWIDHIVEPLLTGKSDAVTPAIASFGNSDFIGYGMTLKSNLRIKWNAKQNGLFETAVLPGGCFIISKKVFEDVGGFETGFKTWGHEDVELSIKLWLFGFRCHALPNVKIIHLFRKAHPYEVSYDEVYYNLLRMAYSHFNTHRIQKCKKLMIHVKANPIESQVLLDGVKKQRRAYFQKRKYDDDWYFAKFNIDF
;
A
#
# COMPACT_ATOMS: atom_id res chain seq x y z
N MET A 1 38.85 8.90 -7.71
CA MET A 1 37.59 8.70 -8.45
C MET A 1 36.67 7.96 -7.50
N ASN A 2 35.67 8.62 -6.96
CA ASN A 2 34.70 7.96 -6.10
C ASN A 2 33.85 7.03 -6.96
N GLU A 3 33.84 5.74 -6.66
CA GLU A 3 32.91 4.80 -7.27
C GLU A 3 31.47 5.32 -7.02
N VAL A 4 30.80 5.70 -8.09
CA VAL A 4 29.38 6.01 -8.05
C VAL A 4 28.68 4.72 -7.63
N LYS A 5 28.10 4.70 -6.45
CA LYS A 5 27.28 3.59 -5.99
C LYS A 5 26.19 3.32 -7.03
N THR A 6 26.28 2.17 -7.70
CA THR A 6 25.37 1.75 -8.78
C THR A 6 24.04 1.17 -8.25
N HIS A 7 23.69 1.43 -6.99
CA HIS A 7 22.41 0.96 -6.43
C HIS A 7 21.30 1.96 -6.77
N PRO A 8 20.13 1.49 -7.24
CA PRO A 8 19.00 2.36 -7.47
C PRO A 8 18.57 3.01 -6.17
N LEU A 9 18.33 4.32 -6.21
CA LEU A 9 17.79 5.03 -5.06
C LEU A 9 16.37 4.59 -4.73
N ILE A 10 15.60 4.17 -5.75
CA ILE A 10 14.17 3.87 -5.66
C ILE A 10 13.89 2.45 -6.15
N SER A 11 13.12 1.70 -5.36
CA SER A 11 12.54 0.42 -5.78
C SER A 11 11.03 0.56 -5.94
N ILE A 12 10.52 0.33 -7.15
CA ILE A 12 9.10 0.33 -7.46
C ILE A 12 8.59 -1.10 -7.39
N ILE A 13 7.61 -1.35 -6.53
CA ILE A 13 7.17 -2.68 -6.14
C ILE A 13 5.68 -2.81 -6.40
N PHE A 14 5.26 -3.81 -7.15
CA PHE A 14 3.85 -4.13 -7.28
C PHE A 14 3.59 -5.64 -7.39
N PRO A 15 2.52 -6.11 -6.73
CA PRO A 15 1.99 -7.46 -6.96
C PRO A 15 1.22 -7.49 -8.28
N ALA A 16 1.26 -8.61 -8.98
CA ALA A 16 0.44 -8.89 -10.14
C ALA A 16 -0.32 -10.20 -9.94
N LYS A 17 -1.64 -10.20 -10.22
CA LYS A 17 -2.46 -11.40 -10.21
C LYS A 17 -3.58 -11.27 -11.24
N ASN A 18 -3.44 -12.02 -12.34
CA ASN A 18 -4.38 -12.02 -13.45
C ASN A 18 -4.61 -10.61 -14.03
N GLU A 19 -3.52 -9.90 -14.30
CA GLU A 19 -3.52 -8.50 -14.74
C GLU A 19 -3.66 -8.32 -16.26
N GLY A 20 -3.59 -9.40 -17.06
CA GLY A 20 -3.61 -9.32 -18.51
C GLY A 20 -2.52 -8.39 -19.04
N GLU A 21 -2.88 -7.47 -19.93
CA GLU A 21 -1.96 -6.49 -20.52
C GLU A 21 -1.56 -5.34 -19.55
N ASN A 22 -2.15 -5.25 -18.37
CA ASN A 22 -1.94 -4.08 -17.50
C ASN A 22 -0.50 -4.00 -16.97
N VAL A 23 0.14 -5.14 -16.66
CA VAL A 23 1.55 -5.16 -16.24
C VAL A 23 2.43 -4.51 -17.31
N LYS A 24 2.23 -4.91 -18.58
CA LYS A 24 2.97 -4.36 -19.71
C LYS A 24 2.71 -2.87 -19.86
N ASN A 25 1.45 -2.45 -19.87
CA ASN A 25 1.06 -1.05 -20.02
C ASN A 25 1.62 -0.18 -18.90
N THR A 26 1.68 -0.69 -17.68
CA THR A 26 2.27 0.00 -16.51
C THR A 26 3.77 0.16 -16.70
N LEU A 27 4.49 -0.88 -17.12
CA LEU A 27 5.92 -0.79 -17.39
C LEU A 27 6.23 0.13 -18.59
N ASP A 28 5.49 0.02 -19.69
CA ASP A 28 5.67 0.90 -20.85
C ASP A 28 5.49 2.37 -20.45
N SER A 29 4.48 2.68 -19.64
CA SER A 29 4.28 4.03 -19.11
C SER A 29 5.42 4.45 -18.18
N LEU A 30 5.89 3.56 -17.29
CA LEU A 30 6.93 3.86 -16.32
C LEU A 30 8.28 4.15 -17.00
N PHE A 31 8.63 3.38 -18.04
CA PHE A 31 9.89 3.55 -18.76
C PHE A 31 9.84 4.61 -19.85
N SER A 32 8.67 5.17 -20.17
CA SER A 32 8.51 6.27 -21.13
C SER A 32 8.64 7.66 -20.51
N VAL A 33 8.59 7.80 -19.17
CA VAL A 33 8.64 9.10 -18.49
C VAL A 33 10.05 9.49 -18.10
N GLU A 34 10.31 10.80 -18.04
CA GLU A 34 11.58 11.35 -17.57
C GLU A 34 11.67 11.28 -16.05
N THR A 35 12.87 10.98 -15.53
CA THR A 35 13.24 11.07 -14.10
C THR A 35 14.75 11.22 -13.97
N HIS A 36 15.19 11.98 -12.96
CA HIS A 36 16.61 12.14 -12.60
C HIS A 36 17.11 11.06 -11.62
N TYR A 37 16.19 10.23 -11.10
CA TYR A 37 16.54 9.18 -10.14
C TYR A 37 16.68 7.82 -10.81
N SER A 38 17.70 7.08 -10.40
CA SER A 38 17.79 5.67 -10.76
C SER A 38 16.76 4.85 -10.02
N PHE A 39 16.12 3.91 -10.71
CA PHE A 39 15.13 3.02 -10.12
C PHE A 39 15.26 1.58 -10.64
N GLU A 40 14.77 0.66 -9.85
CA GLU A 40 14.49 -0.72 -10.24
C GLU A 40 13.00 -1.01 -10.10
N VAL A 41 12.51 -2.00 -10.82
CA VAL A 41 11.13 -2.49 -10.68
C VAL A 41 11.14 -3.92 -10.16
N ILE A 42 10.30 -4.20 -9.16
CA ILE A 42 10.15 -5.52 -8.56
C ILE A 42 8.70 -5.93 -8.70
N ILE A 43 8.46 -6.96 -9.48
CA ILE A 43 7.15 -7.54 -9.73
C ILE A 43 7.04 -8.84 -8.96
N ILE A 44 5.96 -8.98 -8.18
CA ILE A 44 5.62 -10.24 -7.52
C ILE A 44 4.39 -10.80 -8.25
N ASN A 45 4.60 -11.80 -9.10
CA ASN A 45 3.53 -12.54 -9.74
C ASN A 45 2.92 -13.52 -8.72
N ASP A 46 1.77 -13.14 -8.15
CA ASP A 46 1.16 -13.82 -7.02
C ASP A 46 0.18 -14.92 -7.46
N GLY A 47 0.68 -15.88 -8.22
CA GLY A 47 -0.09 -17.02 -8.71
C GLY A 47 -1.07 -16.64 -9.82
N SER A 48 -0.61 -15.89 -10.83
CA SER A 48 -1.42 -15.61 -12.02
C SER A 48 -1.57 -16.84 -12.91
N SER A 49 -2.73 -16.98 -13.53
CA SER A 49 -3.03 -18.03 -14.50
C SER A 49 -3.19 -17.52 -15.94
N ASP A 50 -3.04 -16.19 -16.13
CA ASP A 50 -3.28 -15.49 -17.40
C ASP A 50 -2.01 -15.11 -18.16
N ASN A 51 -0.84 -15.55 -17.69
CA ASN A 51 0.48 -15.27 -18.28
C ASN A 51 0.82 -13.76 -18.39
N CYS A 52 0.26 -12.91 -17.52
CA CYS A 52 0.40 -11.45 -17.57
C CYS A 52 1.84 -10.93 -17.46
N CYS A 53 2.81 -11.77 -17.05
CA CYS A 53 4.22 -11.43 -16.94
C CYS A 53 5.11 -12.06 -18.01
N ASP A 54 4.59 -12.89 -18.93
CA ASP A 54 5.39 -13.62 -19.90
C ASP A 54 6.15 -12.74 -20.91
N PHE A 55 5.61 -11.55 -21.23
CA PHE A 55 6.25 -10.57 -22.09
C PHE A 55 7.62 -10.08 -21.57
N LEU A 56 7.89 -10.22 -20.26
CA LEU A 56 9.16 -9.79 -19.64
C LEU A 56 10.38 -10.50 -20.24
N LYS A 57 10.21 -11.68 -20.84
CA LYS A 57 11.26 -12.42 -21.53
C LYS A 57 11.87 -11.65 -22.73
N THR A 58 11.11 -10.72 -23.30
CA THR A 58 11.49 -9.90 -24.46
C THR A 58 11.38 -8.39 -24.21
N PHE A 59 11.19 -7.99 -22.95
CA PHE A 59 11.01 -6.59 -22.59
C PHE A 59 12.34 -5.82 -22.67
N ASN A 60 12.34 -4.65 -23.32
CA ASN A 60 13.54 -3.87 -23.59
C ASN A 60 14.33 -3.46 -22.33
N HIS A 61 13.65 -3.29 -21.20
CA HIS A 61 14.23 -2.88 -19.93
C HIS A 61 14.32 -4.03 -18.90
N ALA A 62 14.40 -5.29 -19.39
CA ALA A 62 14.41 -6.48 -18.52
C ALA A 62 15.53 -6.46 -17.46
N ASN A 63 16.65 -5.80 -17.73
CA ASN A 63 17.76 -5.64 -16.77
C ASN A 63 17.43 -4.76 -15.55
N GLN A 64 16.38 -3.94 -15.63
CA GLN A 64 15.90 -3.09 -14.53
C GLN A 64 14.64 -3.67 -13.86
N VAL A 65 14.11 -4.79 -14.36
CA VAL A 65 12.90 -5.44 -13.85
C VAL A 65 13.26 -6.80 -13.25
N LYS A 66 12.88 -7.01 -11.99
CA LYS A 66 13.03 -8.29 -11.29
C LYS A 66 11.67 -8.92 -11.09
N LEU A 67 11.46 -10.12 -11.62
CA LEU A 67 10.24 -10.90 -11.45
C LEU A 67 10.45 -11.98 -10.40
N PHE A 68 9.51 -12.12 -9.47
CA PHE A 68 9.44 -13.21 -8.51
C PHE A 68 8.05 -13.84 -8.56
N GLU A 69 8.02 -15.18 -8.57
CA GLU A 69 6.79 -15.97 -8.61
C GLU A 69 6.44 -16.46 -7.20
N THR A 70 5.14 -16.50 -6.91
CA THR A 70 4.56 -17.07 -5.68
C THR A 70 3.29 -17.83 -5.97
N ASP A 71 2.81 -18.62 -5.03
CA ASP A 71 1.62 -19.47 -5.16
C ASP A 71 0.35 -18.82 -4.55
N GLY A 72 0.24 -17.47 -4.60
CA GLY A 72 -0.92 -16.77 -4.04
C GLY A 72 -0.77 -16.47 -2.55
N ILE A 73 0.26 -15.69 -2.18
CA ILE A 73 0.52 -15.29 -0.79
C ILE A 73 -0.25 -14.05 -0.33
N GLY A 74 -1.00 -13.43 -1.24
CA GLY A 74 -1.83 -12.25 -1.00
C GLY A 74 -1.09 -10.92 -1.06
N ALA A 75 -1.85 -9.85 -1.26
CA ALA A 75 -1.34 -8.51 -1.60
C ALA A 75 -0.33 -7.96 -0.56
N ALA A 76 -0.59 -8.13 0.74
CA ALA A 76 0.29 -7.67 1.81
C ALA A 76 1.63 -8.40 1.79
N ASN A 77 1.61 -9.74 1.72
CA ASN A 77 2.81 -10.55 1.73
C ASN A 77 3.62 -10.42 0.43
N ALA A 78 2.95 -10.26 -0.72
CA ALA A 78 3.61 -9.98 -1.99
C ALA A 78 4.38 -8.65 -1.94
N ARG A 79 3.78 -7.57 -1.42
CA ARG A 79 4.47 -6.29 -1.21
C ARG A 79 5.64 -6.42 -0.22
N ASN A 80 5.48 -7.17 0.87
CA ASN A 80 6.57 -7.46 1.82
C ASN A 80 7.72 -8.22 1.16
N LEU A 81 7.43 -9.22 0.32
CA LEU A 81 8.44 -9.94 -0.44
C LEU A 81 9.20 -9.01 -1.38
N GLY A 82 8.46 -8.14 -2.11
CA GLY A 82 9.06 -7.13 -2.96
C GLY A 82 9.99 -6.19 -2.20
N ALA A 83 9.57 -5.68 -1.04
CA ALA A 83 10.38 -4.84 -0.18
C ALA A 83 11.67 -5.54 0.31
N LYS A 84 11.57 -6.84 0.63
CA LYS A 84 12.74 -7.66 1.02
C LYS A 84 13.74 -7.83 -0.13
N LYS A 85 13.27 -7.83 -1.37
CA LYS A 85 14.10 -7.96 -2.58
C LYS A 85 14.62 -6.62 -3.10
N ALA A 86 14.09 -5.51 -2.58
CA ALA A 86 14.44 -4.16 -2.96
C ALA A 86 15.85 -3.78 -2.51
N SER A 87 16.58 -3.07 -3.37
CA SER A 87 17.90 -2.50 -3.06
C SER A 87 17.85 -0.98 -2.84
N GLY A 88 16.76 -0.32 -3.22
CA GLY A 88 16.58 1.13 -3.07
C GLY A 88 16.40 1.58 -1.63
N GLU A 89 16.74 2.84 -1.38
CA GLU A 89 16.55 3.51 -0.08
C GLU A 89 15.07 3.92 0.13
N PHE A 90 14.35 4.14 -0.97
CA PHE A 90 12.93 4.45 -0.99
C PHE A 90 12.15 3.38 -1.74
N LEU A 91 11.02 2.99 -1.16
CA LEU A 91 10.11 1.99 -1.72
C LEU A 91 8.85 2.70 -2.22
N ILE A 92 8.54 2.52 -3.50
CA ILE A 92 7.24 2.89 -4.06
C ILE A 92 6.43 1.62 -4.19
N PHE A 93 5.35 1.53 -3.42
CA PHE A 93 4.35 0.49 -3.60
C PHE A 93 3.27 1.01 -4.52
N CYS A 94 2.91 0.23 -5.54
CA CYS A 94 1.84 0.59 -6.46
C CYS A 94 1.07 -0.65 -6.94
N ASP A 95 -0.01 -0.41 -7.69
CA ASP A 95 -0.74 -1.46 -8.38
C ASP A 95 -0.19 -1.68 -9.80
N ALA A 96 -0.53 -2.82 -10.41
CA ALA A 96 -0.03 -3.23 -11.72
C ALA A 96 -0.81 -2.63 -12.92
N HIS A 97 -1.58 -1.55 -12.71
CA HIS A 97 -2.47 -0.95 -13.72
C HIS A 97 -2.51 0.57 -13.61
N LEU A 98 -1.31 1.16 -13.72
CA LEU A 98 -1.07 2.60 -13.58
C LEU A 98 -0.49 3.23 -14.85
N GLN A 99 -0.66 4.56 -14.96
CA GLN A 99 0.05 5.40 -15.92
C GLN A 99 0.68 6.59 -15.19
N PHE A 100 1.87 6.98 -15.63
CA PHE A 100 2.69 7.98 -14.99
C PHE A 100 2.92 9.19 -15.90
N LYS A 101 3.49 10.26 -15.35
CA LYS A 101 3.88 11.48 -16.05
C LYS A 101 5.34 11.81 -15.75
N ASP A 102 5.96 12.62 -16.59
CA ASP A 102 7.32 13.04 -16.39
C ASP A 102 7.56 13.62 -15.00
N LEU A 103 8.74 13.34 -14.46
CA LEU A 103 9.22 13.81 -13.16
C LEU A 103 8.36 13.44 -11.94
N TRP A 104 7.43 12.47 -12.08
CA TRP A 104 6.58 12.08 -10.95
C TRP A 104 7.39 11.47 -9.80
N ILE A 105 8.45 10.69 -10.10
CA ILE A 105 9.37 10.12 -9.11
C ILE A 105 10.10 11.23 -8.38
N ASP A 106 10.62 12.21 -9.14
CA ASP A 106 11.39 13.33 -8.61
C ASP A 106 10.58 14.14 -7.61
N HIS A 107 9.35 14.42 -7.94
CA HIS A 107 8.47 15.19 -7.07
C HIS A 107 7.95 14.41 -5.86
N ILE A 108 7.66 13.10 -6.00
CA ILE A 108 7.09 12.33 -4.88
C ILE A 108 8.15 11.98 -3.84
N VAL A 109 9.43 11.86 -4.21
CA VAL A 109 10.51 11.55 -3.28
C VAL A 109 10.96 12.79 -2.48
N GLU A 110 10.81 13.99 -3.02
CA GLU A 110 11.28 15.24 -2.42
C GLU A 110 10.84 15.44 -0.95
N PRO A 111 9.56 15.23 -0.57
CA PRO A 111 9.15 15.39 0.83
C PRO A 111 9.84 14.44 1.80
N LEU A 112 10.28 13.25 1.33
CA LEU A 112 11.03 12.31 2.14
C LEU A 112 12.49 12.76 2.28
N LEU A 113 13.13 13.15 1.19
CA LEU A 113 14.51 13.66 1.17
C LEU A 113 14.69 14.91 2.03
N THR A 114 13.67 15.76 2.07
CA THR A 114 13.69 17.01 2.87
C THR A 114 13.19 16.81 4.31
N GLY A 115 12.85 15.57 4.71
CA GLY A 115 12.37 15.27 6.07
C GLY A 115 11.00 15.86 6.41
N LYS A 116 10.23 16.32 5.41
CA LYS A 116 8.87 16.85 5.61
C LYS A 116 7.84 15.76 5.84
N SER A 117 8.09 14.56 5.34
CA SER A 117 7.19 13.40 5.45
C SER A 117 7.98 12.11 5.59
N ASP A 118 7.33 11.07 6.13
CA ASP A 118 7.89 9.73 6.25
C ASP A 118 7.30 8.77 5.19
N ALA A 119 6.07 9.07 4.71
CA ALA A 119 5.43 8.39 3.59
C ALA A 119 4.48 9.35 2.84
N VAL A 120 4.42 9.25 1.50
CA VAL A 120 3.68 10.17 0.64
C VAL A 120 2.89 9.41 -0.42
N THR A 121 1.63 9.81 -0.65
CA THR A 121 0.83 9.36 -1.79
C THR A 121 0.65 10.50 -2.80
N PRO A 122 0.69 10.23 -4.12
CA PRO A 122 0.33 11.22 -5.13
C PRO A 122 -1.20 11.41 -5.18
N ALA A 123 -1.66 12.37 -5.96
CA ALA A 123 -3.04 12.39 -6.44
C ALA A 123 -3.29 11.21 -7.38
N ILE A 124 -4.39 10.49 -7.18
CA ILE A 124 -4.77 9.33 -7.98
C ILE A 124 -6.00 9.67 -8.80
N ALA A 125 -5.83 9.81 -10.12
CA ALA A 125 -6.90 10.05 -11.07
C ALA A 125 -7.43 8.73 -11.64
N SER A 126 -8.70 8.71 -12.04
CA SER A 126 -9.28 7.53 -12.68
C SER A 126 -8.98 7.50 -14.19
N PHE A 127 -8.57 6.34 -14.69
CA PHE A 127 -8.55 6.10 -16.13
C PHE A 127 -9.97 6.12 -16.70
N GLY A 128 -10.20 6.91 -17.76
CA GLY A 128 -11.51 7.01 -18.41
C GLY A 128 -12.55 7.89 -17.68
N ASN A 129 -12.20 8.47 -16.50
CA ASN A 129 -13.05 9.46 -15.81
C ASN A 129 -12.18 10.62 -15.33
N SER A 130 -12.06 11.66 -16.14
CA SER A 130 -11.24 12.84 -15.86
C SER A 130 -11.66 13.63 -14.62
N ASP A 131 -12.91 13.49 -14.18
CA ASP A 131 -13.49 14.28 -13.08
C ASP A 131 -13.16 13.67 -11.71
N PHE A 132 -12.76 12.39 -11.68
CA PHE A 132 -12.40 11.73 -10.43
C PHE A 132 -10.89 11.83 -10.18
N ILE A 133 -10.54 12.53 -9.11
CA ILE A 133 -9.18 12.58 -8.56
C ILE A 133 -9.26 12.46 -7.04
N GLY A 134 -8.61 11.44 -6.47
CA GLY A 134 -8.46 11.25 -5.03
C GLY A 134 -7.12 11.79 -4.52
N TYR A 135 -7.11 12.38 -3.32
CA TYR A 135 -5.94 13.02 -2.71
C TYR A 135 -5.63 12.41 -1.34
N GLY A 136 -5.16 11.17 -1.30
CA GLY A 136 -5.10 10.41 -0.07
C GLY A 136 -6.50 10.06 0.44
N MET A 137 -6.59 9.34 1.54
CA MET A 137 -7.88 8.84 2.04
C MET A 137 -8.05 9.09 3.55
N THR A 138 -9.30 9.07 3.99
CA THR A 138 -9.72 8.96 5.39
C THR A 138 -10.75 7.86 5.55
N LEU A 139 -11.18 7.59 6.78
CA LEU A 139 -12.18 6.58 7.09
C LEU A 139 -13.51 7.23 7.48
N LYS A 140 -14.62 6.61 7.09
CA LYS A 140 -15.96 6.92 7.59
C LYS A 140 -16.19 6.23 8.93
N SER A 141 -17.31 6.56 9.60
CA SER A 141 -17.76 5.92 10.86
C SER A 141 -18.03 4.40 10.79
N ASN A 142 -17.94 3.81 9.61
CA ASN A 142 -18.03 2.37 9.39
C ASN A 142 -16.74 1.77 8.81
N LEU A 143 -15.62 2.48 8.96
CA LEU A 143 -14.29 2.15 8.44
C LEU A 143 -14.19 2.00 6.91
N ARG A 144 -15.24 2.34 6.16
CA ARG A 144 -15.11 2.44 4.70
C ARG A 144 -14.24 3.63 4.35
N ILE A 145 -13.39 3.47 3.36
CA ILE A 145 -12.54 4.54 2.85
C ILE A 145 -13.37 5.68 2.23
N LYS A 146 -12.85 6.89 2.35
CA LYS A 146 -13.33 8.11 1.71
C LYS A 146 -12.12 8.88 1.18
N TRP A 147 -12.15 9.24 -0.09
CA TRP A 147 -11.13 10.11 -0.67
C TRP A 147 -11.20 11.52 -0.08
N ASN A 148 -10.04 12.09 0.20
CA ASN A 148 -9.95 13.49 0.62
C ASN A 148 -10.16 14.42 -0.56
N ALA A 149 -10.66 15.62 -0.29
CA ALA A 149 -10.67 16.71 -1.26
C ALA A 149 -9.26 17.26 -1.47
N LYS A 150 -9.04 17.94 -2.60
CA LYS A 150 -7.80 18.64 -2.88
C LYS A 150 -7.51 19.71 -1.84
N GLN A 151 -6.28 19.75 -1.36
CA GLN A 151 -5.74 20.85 -0.56
C GLN A 151 -4.52 21.47 -1.26
N ASN A 152 -4.06 22.61 -0.77
CA ASN A 152 -2.87 23.26 -1.30
C ASN A 152 -1.60 22.67 -0.69
N GLY A 153 -0.67 22.24 -1.55
CA GLY A 153 0.62 21.70 -1.13
C GLY A 153 0.51 20.32 -0.44
N LEU A 154 1.59 19.95 0.23
CA LEU A 154 1.68 18.69 1.00
C LEU A 154 0.78 18.77 2.25
N PHE A 155 -0.09 17.77 2.47
CA PHE A 155 -0.98 17.75 3.63
C PHE A 155 -1.14 16.35 4.21
N GLU A 156 -1.44 16.26 5.50
CA GLU A 156 -1.60 15.01 6.22
C GLU A 156 -2.81 14.20 5.72
N THR A 157 -2.64 12.89 5.57
CA THR A 157 -3.72 11.96 5.20
C THR A 157 -3.80 10.81 6.21
N ALA A 158 -5.01 10.44 6.59
CA ALA A 158 -5.21 9.33 7.52
C ALA A 158 -4.75 7.99 6.94
N VAL A 159 -5.01 7.79 5.65
CA VAL A 159 -4.71 6.54 4.92
C VAL A 159 -4.00 6.86 3.61
N LEU A 160 -2.91 6.15 3.36
CA LEU A 160 -2.20 6.09 2.08
C LEU A 160 -2.90 5.06 1.19
N PRO A 161 -3.43 5.44 0.02
CA PRO A 161 -4.01 4.47 -0.92
C PRO A 161 -3.00 3.42 -1.36
N GLY A 162 -3.37 2.14 -1.29
CA GLY A 162 -2.54 1.04 -1.77
C GLY A 162 -2.20 1.10 -3.26
N GLY A 163 -2.97 1.89 -4.03
CA GLY A 163 -2.73 2.09 -5.46
C GLY A 163 -1.42 2.78 -5.81
N CYS A 164 -0.92 3.70 -4.96
CA CYS A 164 0.45 4.25 -5.06
C CYS A 164 0.85 5.05 -3.83
N PHE A 165 1.98 4.74 -3.23
CA PHE A 165 2.64 5.58 -2.24
C PHE A 165 4.14 5.28 -2.15
N ILE A 166 4.92 6.25 -1.68
CA ILE A 166 6.36 6.11 -1.39
C ILE A 166 6.60 6.16 0.12
N ILE A 167 7.58 5.39 0.58
CA ILE A 167 8.02 5.34 1.97
C ILE A 167 9.54 5.07 2.00
N SER A 168 10.26 5.60 3.00
CA SER A 168 11.65 5.17 3.16
C SER A 168 11.71 3.71 3.59
N LYS A 169 12.66 2.95 3.04
CA LYS A 169 12.86 1.54 3.39
C LYS A 169 13.07 1.36 4.89
N LYS A 170 13.84 2.27 5.50
CA LYS A 170 14.07 2.27 6.95
C LYS A 170 12.75 2.38 7.74
N VAL A 171 11.87 3.33 7.43
CA VAL A 171 10.58 3.50 8.11
C VAL A 171 9.71 2.26 7.91
N PHE A 172 9.67 1.71 6.68
CA PHE A 172 8.93 0.49 6.38
C PHE A 172 9.40 -0.70 7.23
N GLU A 173 10.72 -0.87 7.38
CA GLU A 173 11.32 -1.91 8.22
C GLU A 173 11.08 -1.66 9.72
N ASP A 174 11.19 -0.42 10.19
CA ASP A 174 10.95 -0.03 11.59
C ASP A 174 9.53 -0.36 12.06
N VAL A 175 8.53 -0.23 11.17
CA VAL A 175 7.14 -0.61 11.48
C VAL A 175 6.85 -2.11 11.23
N GLY A 176 7.79 -2.85 10.66
CA GLY A 176 7.66 -4.27 10.36
C GLY A 176 6.88 -4.59 9.09
N GLY A 177 6.80 -3.64 8.15
CA GLY A 177 6.13 -3.82 6.86
C GLY A 177 4.62 -3.92 6.94
N PHE A 178 4.00 -4.50 5.92
CA PHE A 178 2.58 -4.85 5.93
C PHE A 178 2.30 -6.03 6.88
N GLU A 179 1.06 -6.14 7.33
CA GLU A 179 0.62 -7.21 8.23
C GLU A 179 0.73 -8.59 7.58
N THR A 180 1.65 -9.42 8.08
CA THR A 180 1.99 -10.72 7.48
C THR A 180 0.90 -11.79 7.65
N GLY A 181 0.01 -11.61 8.62
CA GLY A 181 -1.10 -12.52 8.85
C GLY A 181 -2.34 -12.23 8.00
N PHE A 182 -2.31 -11.19 7.15
CA PHE A 182 -3.42 -10.87 6.26
C PHE A 182 -3.61 -11.95 5.19
N LYS A 183 -4.86 -12.17 4.84
CA LYS A 183 -5.29 -13.07 3.76
C LYS A 183 -5.24 -12.32 2.42
N THR A 184 -5.75 -12.91 1.38
CA THR A 184 -5.64 -12.54 -0.03
C THR A 184 -5.61 -11.04 -0.32
N TRP A 185 -6.62 -10.29 0.13
CA TRP A 185 -6.79 -8.87 -0.19
C TRP A 185 -7.60 -8.12 0.87
N GLY A 186 -7.34 -6.82 0.99
CA GLY A 186 -8.14 -5.85 1.75
C GLY A 186 -7.54 -5.46 3.10
N HIS A 187 -7.67 -4.17 3.40
CA HIS A 187 -7.21 -3.49 4.61
C HIS A 187 -5.68 -3.36 4.79
N GLU A 188 -4.85 -3.83 3.85
CA GLU A 188 -3.39 -3.78 3.99
C GLU A 188 -2.84 -2.34 4.01
N ASP A 189 -3.38 -1.47 3.18
CA ASP A 189 -3.05 -0.04 3.11
C ASP A 189 -3.58 0.74 4.32
N VAL A 190 -4.79 0.41 4.76
CA VAL A 190 -5.40 0.99 5.95
C VAL A 190 -4.60 0.61 7.21
N GLU A 191 -4.27 -0.67 7.37
CA GLU A 191 -3.49 -1.17 8.52
C GLU A 191 -2.11 -0.54 8.58
N LEU A 192 -1.38 -0.53 7.46
CA LEU A 192 -0.06 0.09 7.39
C LEU A 192 -0.11 1.58 7.73
N SER A 193 -1.10 2.30 7.23
CA SER A 193 -1.27 3.73 7.48
C SER A 193 -1.57 4.02 8.95
N ILE A 194 -2.49 3.27 9.57
CA ILE A 194 -2.77 3.37 11.01
C ILE A 194 -1.52 3.07 11.81
N LYS A 195 -0.80 1.99 11.49
CA LYS A 195 0.44 1.61 12.17
C LYS A 195 1.52 2.68 12.08
N LEU A 196 1.72 3.28 10.90
CA LEU A 196 2.66 4.40 10.72
C LEU A 196 2.32 5.56 11.67
N TRP A 197 1.07 6.00 11.69
CA TRP A 197 0.63 7.07 12.58
C TRP A 197 0.79 6.73 14.06
N LEU A 198 0.38 5.52 14.45
CA LEU A 198 0.51 5.09 15.85
C LEU A 198 1.96 4.99 16.31
N PHE A 199 2.89 4.68 15.40
CA PHE A 199 4.33 4.63 15.71
C PHE A 199 4.99 6.01 15.64
N GLY A 200 4.24 7.05 15.23
CA GLY A 200 4.68 8.44 15.20
C GLY A 200 5.34 8.88 13.91
N PHE A 201 5.10 8.16 12.83
CA PHE A 201 5.49 8.54 11.47
C PHE A 201 4.38 9.34 10.79
N ARG A 202 4.75 10.20 9.84
CA ARG A 202 3.84 11.14 9.18
C ARG A 202 3.50 10.66 7.77
N CYS A 203 2.21 10.59 7.46
CA CYS A 203 1.71 10.23 6.14
C CYS A 203 1.06 11.46 5.48
N HIS A 204 1.47 11.78 4.25
CA HIS A 204 0.96 12.95 3.53
C HIS A 204 0.44 12.58 2.14
N ALA A 205 -0.44 13.42 1.62
CA ALA A 205 -0.82 13.46 0.22
C ALA A 205 -0.14 14.65 -0.47
N LEU A 206 0.33 14.43 -1.70
CA LEU A 206 0.99 15.43 -2.53
C LEU A 206 0.14 15.72 -3.79
N PRO A 207 -0.73 16.74 -3.79
CA PRO A 207 -1.73 16.98 -4.85
C PRO A 207 -1.17 17.33 -6.22
N ASN A 208 0.06 17.85 -6.25
CA ASN A 208 0.67 18.33 -7.49
C ASN A 208 1.32 17.19 -8.30
N VAL A 209 1.55 16.04 -7.70
CA VAL A 209 1.96 14.81 -8.40
C VAL A 209 0.73 13.99 -8.68
N LYS A 210 0.52 13.61 -9.94
CA LYS A 210 -0.67 12.86 -10.37
C LYS A 210 -0.29 11.62 -11.15
N ILE A 211 -0.82 10.48 -10.72
CA ILE A 211 -0.83 9.23 -11.48
C ILE A 211 -2.25 8.89 -11.94
N ILE A 212 -2.38 8.03 -12.92
CA ILE A 212 -3.66 7.55 -13.44
C ILE A 212 -3.80 6.07 -13.08
N HIS A 213 -4.93 5.69 -12.51
CA HIS A 213 -5.21 4.35 -12.01
C HIS A 213 -6.45 3.77 -12.70
N LEU A 214 -6.39 2.52 -13.13
CA LEU A 214 -7.53 1.79 -13.65
C LEU A 214 -8.38 1.24 -12.50
N PHE A 215 -9.43 1.96 -12.12
CA PHE A 215 -10.40 1.46 -11.13
C PHE A 215 -11.31 0.41 -11.76
N ARG A 216 -11.25 -0.81 -11.27
CA ARG A 216 -12.03 -1.94 -11.75
C ARG A 216 -13.36 -2.05 -11.04
N LYS A 217 -14.39 -2.56 -11.75
CA LYS A 217 -15.68 -2.91 -11.15
C LYS A 217 -15.67 -4.22 -10.37
N ALA A 218 -14.73 -5.11 -10.70
CA ALA A 218 -14.53 -6.41 -10.06
C ALA A 218 -13.05 -6.78 -10.05
N HIS A 219 -12.65 -7.59 -9.08
CA HIS A 219 -11.31 -8.16 -9.04
C HIS A 219 -11.14 -9.22 -10.14
N PRO A 220 -9.94 -9.39 -10.73
CA PRO A 220 -9.66 -10.43 -11.70
C PRO A 220 -9.43 -11.81 -11.06
N TYR A 221 -9.66 -11.92 -9.77
CA TYR A 221 -9.56 -13.13 -8.94
C TYR A 221 -10.63 -13.10 -7.84
N GLU A 222 -10.92 -14.25 -7.28
CA GLU A 222 -11.89 -14.36 -6.20
C GLU A 222 -11.40 -13.68 -4.92
N VAL A 223 -12.28 -12.88 -4.30
CA VAL A 223 -12.07 -12.23 -3.00
C VAL A 223 -13.19 -12.65 -2.07
N SER A 224 -12.84 -13.39 -1.01
CA SER A 224 -13.78 -13.85 -0.01
C SER A 224 -14.09 -12.77 1.03
N TYR A 225 -15.38 -12.55 1.32
CA TYR A 225 -15.78 -11.68 2.42
C TYR A 225 -15.25 -12.14 3.79
N ASP A 226 -15.14 -13.45 4.01
CA ASP A 226 -14.59 -14.01 5.25
C ASP A 226 -13.13 -13.56 5.44
N GLU A 227 -12.33 -13.54 4.36
CA GLU A 227 -10.94 -13.10 4.40
C GLU A 227 -10.80 -11.59 4.60
N VAL A 228 -11.65 -10.80 3.94
CA VAL A 228 -11.67 -9.34 4.12
C VAL A 228 -12.04 -8.98 5.57
N TYR A 229 -13.02 -9.66 6.15
CA TYR A 229 -13.40 -9.46 7.55
C TYR A 229 -12.38 -10.05 8.53
N TYR A 230 -11.69 -11.12 8.16
CA TYR A 230 -10.54 -11.61 8.92
C TYR A 230 -9.45 -10.54 9.00
N ASN A 231 -9.10 -9.91 7.87
CA ASN A 231 -8.12 -8.82 7.82
C ASN A 231 -8.58 -7.62 8.66
N LEU A 232 -9.85 -7.22 8.57
CA LEU A 232 -10.44 -6.17 9.40
C LEU A 232 -10.29 -6.47 10.90
N LEU A 233 -10.67 -7.68 11.34
CA LEU A 233 -10.56 -8.05 12.76
C LEU A 233 -9.11 -8.16 13.20
N ARG A 234 -8.23 -8.71 12.36
CA ARG A 234 -6.81 -8.80 12.68
C ARG A 234 -6.20 -7.41 12.85
N MET A 235 -6.50 -6.46 11.97
CA MET A 235 -6.12 -5.05 12.12
C MET A 235 -6.66 -4.46 13.43
N ALA A 236 -7.94 -4.66 13.72
CA ALA A 236 -8.57 -4.15 14.94
C ALA A 236 -7.91 -4.73 16.20
N TYR A 237 -7.67 -6.04 16.25
CA TYR A 237 -6.97 -6.68 17.35
C TYR A 237 -5.52 -6.22 17.50
N SER A 238 -4.85 -5.90 16.39
CA SER A 238 -3.47 -5.39 16.41
C SER A 238 -3.37 -3.99 17.00
N HIS A 239 -4.34 -3.11 16.75
CA HIS A 239 -4.18 -1.67 16.98
C HIS A 239 -5.23 -1.02 17.89
N PHE A 240 -6.48 -1.51 17.92
CA PHE A 240 -7.60 -0.80 18.53
C PHE A 240 -7.84 -1.21 19.99
N ASN A 241 -8.50 -0.33 20.74
CA ASN A 241 -9.03 -0.64 22.06
C ASN A 241 -10.21 -1.63 21.98
N THR A 242 -10.61 -2.19 23.11
CA THR A 242 -11.67 -3.22 23.18
C THR A 242 -13.00 -2.71 22.63
N HIS A 243 -13.34 -1.44 22.84
CA HIS A 243 -14.60 -0.86 22.37
C HIS A 243 -14.65 -0.87 20.83
N ARG A 244 -13.57 -0.43 20.15
CA ARG A 244 -13.49 -0.43 18.68
C ARG A 244 -13.41 -1.83 18.09
N ILE A 245 -12.77 -2.79 18.76
CA ILE A 245 -12.83 -4.19 18.34
C ILE A 245 -14.28 -4.68 18.29
N GLN A 246 -15.10 -4.36 19.31
CA GLN A 246 -16.52 -4.73 19.30
C GLN A 246 -17.30 -3.98 18.20
N LYS A 247 -16.97 -2.73 17.91
CA LYS A 247 -17.57 -2.02 16.75
C LYS A 247 -17.22 -2.73 15.43
N CYS A 248 -15.96 -3.14 15.22
CA CYS A 248 -15.55 -3.89 14.03
C CYS A 248 -16.35 -5.19 13.87
N LYS A 249 -16.59 -5.92 14.93
CA LYS A 249 -17.44 -7.13 14.90
C LYS A 249 -18.86 -6.84 14.42
N LYS A 250 -19.44 -5.70 14.79
CA LYS A 250 -20.77 -5.27 14.36
C LYS A 250 -20.82 -4.87 12.86
N LEU A 251 -19.70 -4.55 12.24
CA LEU A 251 -19.62 -4.28 10.79
C LEU A 251 -19.67 -5.55 9.95
N MET A 252 -19.51 -6.72 10.53
CA MET A 252 -19.45 -8.03 9.85
C MET A 252 -20.85 -8.58 9.56
N ILE A 253 -21.61 -7.87 8.70
CA ILE A 253 -23.03 -8.17 8.47
C ILE A 253 -23.28 -9.34 7.51
N HIS A 254 -22.25 -9.78 6.75
CA HIS A 254 -22.38 -10.83 5.74
C HIS A 254 -21.81 -12.18 6.18
N VAL A 255 -21.20 -12.25 7.37
CA VAL A 255 -20.48 -13.44 7.87
C VAL A 255 -20.69 -13.62 9.36
N LYS A 256 -20.37 -14.81 9.87
CA LYS A 256 -20.40 -15.08 11.33
C LYS A 256 -19.09 -14.58 11.96
N ALA A 257 -19.17 -13.55 12.81
CA ALA A 257 -18.00 -12.93 13.43
C ALA A 257 -17.21 -13.88 14.35
N ASN A 258 -17.87 -14.74 15.11
CA ASN A 258 -17.21 -15.58 16.12
C ASN A 258 -16.21 -16.60 15.55
N PRO A 259 -16.47 -17.35 14.46
CA PRO A 259 -15.48 -18.22 13.85
C PRO A 259 -14.25 -17.46 13.36
N ILE A 260 -14.46 -16.30 12.71
CA ILE A 260 -13.36 -15.46 12.19
C ILE A 260 -12.53 -14.91 13.36
N GLU A 261 -13.17 -14.42 14.42
CA GLU A 261 -12.48 -13.96 15.63
C GLU A 261 -11.63 -15.07 16.26
N SER A 262 -12.19 -16.27 16.37
CA SER A 262 -11.45 -17.42 16.90
C SER A 262 -10.19 -17.70 16.09
N GLN A 263 -10.29 -17.65 14.76
CA GLN A 263 -9.15 -17.85 13.88
C GLN A 263 -8.11 -16.75 14.03
N VAL A 264 -8.52 -15.48 14.07
CA VAL A 264 -7.61 -14.33 14.31
C VAL A 264 -6.85 -14.49 15.63
N LEU A 265 -7.52 -14.96 16.68
CA LEU A 265 -6.91 -15.18 17.99
C LEU A 265 -5.93 -16.36 17.99
N LEU A 266 -6.25 -17.44 17.28
CA LEU A 266 -5.37 -18.60 17.11
C LEU A 266 -4.13 -18.25 16.29
N ASP A 267 -4.25 -17.40 15.29
CA ASP A 267 -3.15 -16.98 14.40
C ASP A 267 -2.19 -15.96 15.06
N GLY A 268 -2.19 -15.87 16.38
CA GLY A 268 -1.15 -15.21 17.16
C GLY A 268 -1.23 -13.68 17.25
N VAL A 269 -2.36 -13.06 16.88
CA VAL A 269 -2.55 -11.60 16.90
C VAL A 269 -2.29 -10.98 18.27
N LYS A 270 -2.55 -11.71 19.37
CA LYS A 270 -2.26 -11.20 20.75
C LYS A 270 -0.77 -10.98 20.99
N LYS A 271 0.11 -11.82 20.44
CA LYS A 271 1.56 -11.63 20.52
C LYS A 271 1.99 -10.39 19.76
N GLN A 272 1.47 -10.22 18.54
CA GLN A 272 1.73 -9.06 17.70
C GLN A 272 1.23 -7.76 18.33
N ARG A 273 -0.02 -7.77 18.86
CA ARG A 273 -0.55 -6.63 19.63
C ARG A 273 0.39 -6.17 20.74
N ARG A 274 0.91 -7.11 21.55
CA ARG A 274 1.87 -6.76 22.62
C ARG A 274 3.10 -6.07 22.06
N ALA A 275 3.67 -6.58 20.97
CA ALA A 275 4.84 -5.98 20.32
C ALA A 275 4.54 -4.57 19.77
N TYR A 276 3.39 -4.39 19.13
CA TYR A 276 2.99 -3.08 18.60
C TYR A 276 2.71 -2.06 19.70
N PHE A 277 2.06 -2.47 20.79
CA PHE A 277 1.77 -1.60 21.93
C PHE A 277 3.03 -1.15 22.67
N GLN A 278 4.12 -1.91 22.62
CA GLN A 278 5.42 -1.50 23.15
C GLN A 278 6.14 -0.47 22.26
N LYS A 279 5.89 -0.49 20.96
CA LYS A 279 6.55 0.38 19.98
C LYS A 279 5.78 1.67 19.69
N ARG A 280 4.45 1.67 19.80
CA ARG A 280 3.61 2.80 19.44
C ARG A 280 3.84 4.01 20.36
N LYS A 281 3.81 5.21 19.76
CA LYS A 281 3.84 6.51 20.47
C LYS A 281 2.44 7.00 20.81
N TYR A 282 1.47 6.67 19.99
CA TYR A 282 0.09 7.10 20.12
C TYR A 282 -0.84 5.90 20.18
N ASP A 283 -2.03 6.09 20.74
CA ASP A 283 -3.09 5.09 20.75
C ASP A 283 -4.11 5.33 19.62
N ASP A 284 -5.05 4.43 19.50
CA ASP A 284 -6.11 4.53 18.50
C ASP A 284 -7.07 5.69 18.80
N ASP A 285 -7.28 6.09 20.06
CA ASP A 285 -8.11 7.26 20.39
C ASP A 285 -7.49 8.53 19.81
N TRP A 286 -6.18 8.71 19.95
CA TRP A 286 -5.46 9.80 19.32
C TRP A 286 -5.60 9.80 17.79
N TYR A 287 -5.46 8.64 17.13
CA TYR A 287 -5.56 8.54 15.66
C TYR A 287 -6.96 8.96 15.16
N PHE A 288 -8.00 8.40 15.77
CA PHE A 288 -9.38 8.69 15.38
C PHE A 288 -9.75 10.15 15.65
N ALA A 289 -9.31 10.73 16.76
CA ALA A 289 -9.50 12.14 17.08
C ALA A 289 -8.73 13.06 16.12
N LYS A 290 -7.46 12.76 15.81
CA LYS A 290 -6.62 13.54 14.89
C LYS A 290 -7.26 13.72 13.52
N PHE A 291 -7.92 12.71 12.99
CA PHE A 291 -8.52 12.72 11.67
C PHE A 291 -10.03 12.93 11.66
N ASN A 292 -10.63 13.30 12.80
CA ASN A 292 -12.07 13.49 12.97
C ASN A 292 -12.89 12.30 12.45
N ILE A 293 -12.46 11.08 12.78
CA ILE A 293 -13.14 9.84 12.41
C ILE A 293 -14.02 9.41 13.59
N ASP A 294 -15.33 9.49 13.40
CA ASP A 294 -16.31 9.08 14.42
C ASP A 294 -16.53 7.56 14.41
N PHE A 295 -15.56 6.84 14.98
CA PHE A 295 -15.58 5.37 15.07
C PHE A 295 -15.18 4.84 16.44
#